data_7ec05534a4947b0153f85863f0ad9380
#
_entry.id   7ec05534a4947b0153f85863f0ad9380
#
_cell.length_a   1.000
_cell.length_b   1.000
_cell.length_c   1.000
_cell.angle_alpha   90.00
_cell.angle_beta   90.00
_cell.angle_gamma   90.00
#
_symmetry.space_group_name_H-M   'P 1'
#
loop_
_entity.id
_entity.type
_entity.pdbx_description
1 polymer ?
#
loop_
_entity_poly.entity_id
_entity_poly.type
_entity_poly.pdbx_seq_one_letter_code
_entity_poly.pdbx_strand_id
1 'polypeptide(L)'
;MDLSIASILLLDGVTNGAIYALLAMAIVLLFAVTRVIFIPQGEYVAFGALTVGLFQAGQVPGTVWFLLCMAGVAALLDLVADLRARRPLARVAMRALRTLALPVAASVLAIWLAPQKPPLLVQALLTLALVTPFGPLVYRLAYRSLAEASVLVLLIVSVGVHFALTGLGLFFFGAEGFRNPSFWDARFALGALSVSGQALIIFAATAALIVMLWLFFERTLHGKALRATAVN
;
A
#
# COMPACT_ATOMS: atom_id res chain seq x y z
N MET A 1 39.55 -2.55 8.68
CA MET A 1 38.11 -2.81 8.87
C MET A 1 37.96 -4.25 9.30
N ASP A 2 37.37 -4.50 10.46
CA ASP A 2 37.19 -5.86 10.94
C ASP A 2 36.23 -6.59 10.02
N LEU A 3 36.58 -7.82 9.63
CA LEU A 3 35.76 -8.66 8.74
C LEU A 3 34.33 -8.82 9.26
N SER A 4 34.13 -8.77 10.56
CA SER A 4 32.82 -8.82 11.22
C SER A 4 31.97 -7.58 10.93
N ILE A 5 32.57 -6.39 10.96
CA ILE A 5 31.83 -5.13 10.64
C ILE A 5 31.47 -5.10 9.17
N ALA A 6 32.40 -5.48 8.28
CA ALA A 6 32.13 -5.52 6.85
C ALA A 6 30.99 -6.49 6.50
N SER A 7 30.92 -7.65 7.15
CA SER A 7 29.89 -8.65 6.93
C SER A 7 28.49 -8.20 7.43
N ILE A 8 28.43 -7.50 8.57
CA ILE A 8 27.18 -6.92 9.08
C ILE A 8 26.66 -5.85 8.12
N LEU A 9 27.52 -4.92 7.69
CA LEU A 9 27.15 -3.86 6.75
C LEU A 9 26.68 -4.42 5.40
N LEU A 10 27.31 -5.49 4.91
CA LEU A 10 26.91 -6.17 3.68
C LEU A 10 25.52 -6.78 3.83
N LEU A 11 25.23 -7.47 4.94
CA LEU A 11 23.92 -8.06 5.20
C LEU A 11 22.83 -6.99 5.28
N ASP A 12 23.08 -5.89 5.99
CA ASP A 12 22.16 -4.77 6.10
C ASP A 12 21.94 -4.11 4.72
N GLY A 13 23.00 -3.94 3.94
CA GLY A 13 22.92 -3.42 2.58
C GLY A 13 22.08 -4.30 1.65
N VAL A 14 22.29 -5.63 1.69
CA VAL A 14 21.50 -6.59 0.89
C VAL A 14 20.03 -6.62 1.35
N THR A 15 19.78 -6.57 2.66
CA THR A 15 18.41 -6.55 3.20
C THR A 15 17.65 -5.30 2.79
N ASN A 16 18.27 -4.13 2.94
CA ASN A 16 17.68 -2.87 2.48
C ASN A 16 17.54 -2.85 0.95
N GLY A 17 18.53 -3.37 0.23
CA GLY A 17 18.48 -3.51 -1.23
C GLY A 17 17.30 -4.35 -1.70
N ALA A 18 16.95 -5.43 -0.99
CA ALA A 18 15.78 -6.25 -1.30
C ALA A 18 14.47 -5.45 -1.15
N ILE A 19 14.33 -4.64 -0.10
CA ILE A 19 13.18 -3.77 0.11
C ILE A 19 13.07 -2.71 -1.01
N TYR A 20 14.18 -2.04 -1.33
CA TYR A 20 14.22 -1.06 -2.42
C TYR A 20 13.93 -1.67 -3.77
N ALA A 21 14.36 -2.91 -4.03
CA ALA A 21 14.05 -3.62 -5.26
C ALA A 21 12.54 -3.84 -5.43
N LEU A 22 11.82 -4.20 -4.35
CA LEU A 22 10.36 -4.32 -4.37
C LEU A 22 9.67 -2.97 -4.65
N LEU A 23 10.13 -1.90 -3.99
CA LEU A 23 9.58 -0.56 -4.22
C LEU A 23 9.81 -0.09 -5.66
N ALA A 24 11.03 -0.27 -6.18
CA ALA A 24 11.36 0.07 -7.54
C ALA A 24 10.52 -0.71 -8.56
N MET A 25 10.35 -2.02 -8.34
CA MET A 25 9.52 -2.86 -9.19
C MET A 25 8.06 -2.38 -9.20
N ALA A 26 7.50 -2.04 -8.05
CA ALA A 26 6.14 -1.54 -7.95
C ALA A 26 5.96 -0.21 -8.71
N ILE A 27 6.93 0.74 -8.61
CA ILE A 27 6.91 2.00 -9.38
C ILE A 27 6.97 1.71 -10.88
N VAL A 28 7.89 0.86 -11.31
CA VAL A 28 8.07 0.53 -12.74
C VAL A 28 6.81 -0.11 -13.31
N LEU A 29 6.21 -1.07 -12.59
CA LEU A 29 4.97 -1.72 -13.01
C LEU A 29 3.80 -0.75 -13.12
N LEU A 30 3.65 0.13 -12.11
CA LEU A 30 2.61 1.14 -12.13
C LEU A 30 2.80 2.12 -13.30
N PHE A 31 4.02 2.61 -13.50
CA PHE A 31 4.34 3.49 -14.61
C PHE A 31 4.13 2.84 -15.98
N ALA A 32 4.54 1.58 -16.15
CA ALA A 32 4.37 0.85 -17.40
C ALA A 32 2.89 0.73 -17.82
N VAL A 33 1.98 0.61 -16.83
CA VAL A 33 0.53 0.45 -17.10
C VAL A 33 -0.20 1.79 -17.18
N THR A 34 0.14 2.73 -16.31
CA THR A 34 -0.64 3.97 -16.11
C THR A 34 0.03 5.22 -16.69
N ARG A 35 1.32 5.15 -17.03
CA ARG A 35 2.19 6.29 -17.37
C ARG A 35 2.28 7.35 -16.26
N VAL A 36 1.87 7.01 -15.05
CA VAL A 36 1.94 7.88 -13.87
C VAL A 36 3.21 7.54 -13.09
N ILE A 37 4.08 8.54 -12.87
CA ILE A 37 5.18 8.43 -11.90
C ILE A 37 4.57 8.65 -10.51
N PHE A 38 4.25 7.55 -9.84
CA PHE A 38 3.51 7.57 -8.58
C PHE A 38 4.44 7.82 -7.39
N ILE A 39 4.73 9.11 -7.11
CA ILE A 39 5.58 9.54 -5.99
C ILE A 39 5.02 9.10 -4.64
N PRO A 40 3.68 9.09 -4.38
CA PRO A 40 3.11 8.76 -3.07
C PRO A 40 3.27 7.31 -2.63
N GLN A 41 4.05 6.49 -3.30
CA GLN A 41 4.25 5.09 -2.92
C GLN A 41 4.85 4.94 -1.51
N GLY A 42 5.73 5.88 -1.10
CA GLY A 42 6.31 5.90 0.23
C GLY A 42 5.27 6.04 1.35
N GLU A 43 4.24 6.86 1.14
CA GLU A 43 3.15 7.06 2.10
C GLU A 43 2.35 5.78 2.34
N TYR A 44 2.15 4.96 1.31
CA TYR A 44 1.48 3.66 1.47
C TYR A 44 2.27 2.72 2.39
N VAL A 45 3.61 2.72 2.26
CA VAL A 45 4.49 1.95 3.15
C VAL A 45 4.42 2.52 4.57
N ALA A 46 4.49 3.84 4.72
CA ALA A 46 4.37 4.51 6.01
C ALA A 46 3.01 4.23 6.67
N PHE A 47 1.90 4.35 5.94
CA PHE A 47 0.57 4.03 6.47
C PHE A 47 0.46 2.55 6.86
N GLY A 48 1.06 1.64 6.08
CA GLY A 48 1.14 0.23 6.44
C GLY A 48 1.86 0.03 7.78
N ALA A 49 3.05 0.61 7.93
CA ALA A 49 3.85 0.49 9.15
C ALA A 49 3.15 1.11 10.38
N LEU A 50 2.58 2.32 10.24
CA LEU A 50 1.85 3.00 11.30
C LEU A 50 0.57 2.23 11.71
N THR A 51 -0.11 1.62 10.75
CA THR A 51 -1.30 0.79 11.00
C THR A 51 -0.96 -0.43 11.84
N VAL A 52 0.11 -1.15 11.49
CA VAL A 52 0.58 -2.30 12.29
C VAL A 52 0.98 -1.84 13.69
N GLY A 53 1.70 -0.71 13.83
CA GLY A 53 2.11 -0.17 15.13
C GLY A 53 0.93 0.12 16.05
N LEU A 54 -0.15 0.70 15.53
CA LEU A 54 -1.36 0.97 16.30
C LEU A 54 -2.12 -0.32 16.66
N PHE A 55 -2.18 -1.31 15.76
CA PHE A 55 -2.72 -2.64 16.10
C PHE A 55 -1.94 -3.31 17.22
N GLN A 56 -0.61 -3.20 17.24
CA GLN A 56 0.23 -3.70 18.35
C GLN A 56 -0.10 -3.01 19.68
N ALA A 57 -0.39 -1.71 19.64
CA ALA A 57 -0.85 -0.96 20.81
C ALA A 57 -2.29 -1.33 21.23
N GLY A 58 -3.05 -2.08 20.42
CA GLY A 58 -4.46 -2.39 20.65
C GLY A 58 -5.38 -1.22 20.36
N GLN A 59 -4.92 -0.28 19.56
CA GLN A 59 -5.65 0.93 19.17
C GLN A 59 -6.20 0.81 17.75
N VAL A 60 -7.33 1.46 17.49
CA VAL A 60 -7.89 1.55 16.14
C VAL A 60 -6.99 2.46 15.30
N PRO A 61 -6.43 1.97 14.19
CA PRO A 61 -5.52 2.77 13.37
C PRO A 61 -6.22 3.97 12.72
N GLY A 62 -5.49 5.08 12.58
CA GLY A 62 -5.95 6.26 11.85
C GLY A 62 -6.29 5.96 10.38
N THR A 63 -5.69 4.93 9.80
CA THR A 63 -6.00 4.41 8.46
C THR A 63 -7.48 4.08 8.26
N VAL A 64 -8.16 3.59 9.31
CA VAL A 64 -9.59 3.28 9.28
C VAL A 64 -10.41 4.53 8.95
N TRP A 65 -10.17 5.60 9.70
CA TRP A 65 -10.89 6.87 9.52
C TRP A 65 -10.53 7.52 8.20
N PHE A 66 -9.26 7.48 7.83
CA PHE A 66 -8.80 8.02 6.56
C PHE A 66 -9.41 7.25 5.37
N LEU A 67 -9.46 5.92 5.41
CA LEU A 67 -10.08 5.09 4.39
C LEU A 67 -11.58 5.40 4.24
N LEU A 68 -12.30 5.51 5.37
CA LEU A 68 -13.72 5.83 5.37
C LEU A 68 -13.99 7.24 4.81
N CYS A 69 -13.16 8.23 5.16
CA CYS A 69 -13.25 9.57 4.59
C CYS A 69 -13.05 9.56 3.08
N MET A 70 -12.00 8.91 2.57
CA MET A 70 -11.74 8.83 1.13
C MET A 70 -12.87 8.09 0.39
N ALA A 71 -13.33 6.98 0.94
CA ALA A 71 -14.43 6.20 0.36
C ALA A 71 -15.74 6.99 0.36
N GLY A 72 -16.02 7.75 1.43
CA GLY A 72 -17.16 8.65 1.53
C GLY A 72 -17.13 9.76 0.48
N VAL A 73 -15.99 10.43 0.33
CA VAL A 73 -15.81 11.47 -0.70
C VAL A 73 -15.98 10.88 -2.09
N ALA A 74 -15.39 9.71 -2.38
CA ALA A 74 -15.54 9.05 -3.67
C ALA A 74 -16.99 8.67 -3.94
N ALA A 75 -17.72 8.13 -2.95
CA ALA A 75 -19.13 7.78 -3.08
C ALA A 75 -20.00 9.02 -3.29
N LEU A 76 -19.69 10.14 -2.62
CA LEU A 76 -20.40 11.41 -2.78
C LEU A 76 -20.22 11.98 -4.20
N LEU A 77 -18.99 11.97 -4.71
CA LEU A 77 -18.71 12.42 -6.08
C LEU A 77 -19.46 11.56 -7.12
N ASP A 78 -19.51 10.25 -6.91
CA ASP A 78 -20.31 9.37 -7.78
C ASP A 78 -21.79 9.66 -7.72
N LEU A 79 -22.32 9.85 -6.49
CA LEU A 79 -23.72 10.19 -6.28
C LEU A 79 -24.08 11.47 -7.04
N VAL A 80 -23.28 12.53 -6.90
CA VAL A 80 -23.49 13.80 -7.60
C VAL A 80 -23.46 13.61 -9.12
N ALA A 81 -22.48 12.84 -9.62
CA ALA A 81 -22.36 12.56 -11.06
C ALA A 81 -23.57 11.76 -11.59
N ASP A 82 -24.01 10.75 -10.84
CA ASP A 82 -25.14 9.89 -11.24
C ASP A 82 -26.48 10.62 -11.16
N LEU A 83 -26.68 11.52 -10.17
CA LEU A 83 -27.86 12.38 -10.08
C LEU A 83 -27.92 13.39 -11.23
N ARG A 84 -26.78 14.02 -11.58
CA ARG A 84 -26.70 14.92 -12.76
C ARG A 84 -27.00 14.18 -14.06
N ALA A 85 -26.57 12.92 -14.17
CA ALA A 85 -26.84 12.06 -15.32
C ALA A 85 -28.23 11.40 -15.30
N ARG A 86 -29.09 11.72 -14.32
CA ARG A 86 -30.44 11.15 -14.13
C ARG A 86 -30.46 9.62 -14.19
N ARG A 87 -29.45 8.97 -13.62
CA ARG A 87 -29.36 7.51 -13.62
C ARG A 87 -30.39 6.89 -12.68
N PRO A 88 -30.89 5.68 -12.99
CA PRO A 88 -31.87 5.00 -12.12
C PRO A 88 -31.25 4.70 -10.75
N LEU A 89 -32.03 4.87 -9.68
CA LEU A 89 -31.61 4.71 -8.28
C LEU A 89 -30.92 3.36 -8.00
N ALA A 90 -31.38 2.29 -8.64
CA ALA A 90 -30.77 0.97 -8.50
C ALA A 90 -29.28 0.94 -8.93
N ARG A 91 -28.93 1.66 -10.00
CA ARG A 91 -27.53 1.76 -10.46
C ARG A 91 -26.69 2.61 -9.52
N VAL A 92 -27.28 3.70 -9.01
CA VAL A 92 -26.64 4.57 -8.00
C VAL A 92 -26.31 3.76 -6.74
N ALA A 93 -27.30 3.03 -6.21
CA ALA A 93 -27.12 2.20 -5.01
C ALA A 93 -26.07 1.10 -5.23
N MET A 94 -26.11 0.40 -6.36
CA MET A 94 -25.14 -0.64 -6.68
C MET A 94 -23.71 -0.08 -6.80
N ARG A 95 -23.54 1.12 -7.35
CA ARG A 95 -22.25 1.78 -7.47
C ARG A 95 -21.71 2.22 -6.10
N ALA A 96 -22.56 2.83 -5.29
CA ALA A 96 -22.22 3.20 -3.91
C ALA A 96 -21.81 1.96 -3.09
N LEU A 97 -22.57 0.88 -3.19
CA LEU A 97 -22.25 -0.40 -2.53
C LEU A 97 -20.87 -0.91 -2.96
N ARG A 98 -20.57 -0.94 -4.26
CA ARG A 98 -19.26 -1.39 -4.75
C ARG A 98 -18.10 -0.51 -4.28
N THR A 99 -18.33 0.80 -4.14
CA THR A 99 -17.30 1.73 -3.66
C THR A 99 -17.06 1.60 -2.17
N LEU A 100 -18.13 1.37 -1.38
CA LEU A 100 -18.07 1.38 0.09
C LEU A 100 -17.89 -0.01 0.70
N ALA A 101 -18.28 -1.09 0.03
CA ALA A 101 -18.32 -2.43 0.61
C ALA A 101 -16.97 -2.87 1.22
N LEU A 102 -15.90 -2.82 0.42
CA LEU A 102 -14.58 -3.25 0.88
C LEU A 102 -14.00 -2.29 1.96
N PRO A 103 -14.00 -0.95 1.78
CA PRO A 103 -13.56 -0.02 2.80
C PRO A 103 -14.32 -0.18 4.12
N VAL A 104 -15.65 -0.28 4.08
CA VAL A 104 -16.46 -0.44 5.30
C VAL A 104 -16.22 -1.79 5.95
N ALA A 105 -16.20 -2.89 5.19
CA ALA A 105 -15.96 -4.23 5.74
C ALA A 105 -14.58 -4.32 6.42
N ALA A 106 -13.52 -3.82 5.74
CA ALA A 106 -12.17 -3.80 6.31
C ALA A 106 -12.11 -2.92 7.57
N SER A 107 -12.77 -1.75 7.56
CA SER A 107 -12.82 -0.84 8.71
C SER A 107 -13.56 -1.44 9.90
N VAL A 108 -14.71 -2.08 9.69
CA VAL A 108 -15.47 -2.75 10.74
C VAL A 108 -14.66 -3.87 11.37
N LEU A 109 -14.02 -4.72 10.54
CA LEU A 109 -13.15 -5.78 11.03
C LEU A 109 -11.96 -5.23 11.83
N ALA A 110 -11.35 -4.14 11.36
CA ALA A 110 -10.24 -3.49 12.05
C ALA A 110 -10.66 -2.92 13.41
N ILE A 111 -11.80 -2.23 13.48
CA ILE A 111 -12.34 -1.69 14.74
C ILE A 111 -12.64 -2.80 15.74
N TRP A 112 -13.21 -3.91 15.27
CA TRP A 112 -13.58 -5.03 16.13
C TRP A 112 -12.37 -5.82 16.63
N LEU A 113 -11.35 -6.01 15.79
CA LEU A 113 -10.16 -6.82 16.11
C LEU A 113 -9.04 -6.04 16.79
N ALA A 114 -8.94 -4.72 16.59
CA ALA A 114 -7.86 -3.91 17.16
C ALA A 114 -7.70 -4.07 18.70
N PRO A 115 -8.77 -3.98 19.53
CA PRO A 115 -8.62 -4.14 20.96
C PRO A 115 -8.22 -5.54 21.42
N GLN A 116 -8.46 -6.55 20.57
CA GLN A 116 -8.15 -7.96 20.87
C GLN A 116 -6.68 -8.31 20.67
N LYS A 117 -5.88 -7.38 20.10
CA LYS A 117 -4.46 -7.59 19.78
C LYS A 117 -4.20 -8.92 19.07
N PRO A 118 -4.79 -9.14 17.89
CA PRO A 118 -4.69 -10.42 17.20
C PRO A 118 -3.22 -10.73 16.84
N PRO A 119 -2.87 -11.97 16.50
CA PRO A 119 -1.51 -12.34 16.07
C PRO A 119 -1.00 -11.43 14.95
N LEU A 120 0.32 -11.18 14.90
CA LEU A 120 0.97 -10.26 13.97
C LEU A 120 0.61 -10.52 12.50
N LEU A 121 0.45 -11.78 12.11
CA LEU A 121 0.01 -12.14 10.76
C LEU A 121 -1.39 -11.60 10.44
N VAL A 122 -2.32 -11.69 11.40
CA VAL A 122 -3.69 -11.16 11.23
C VAL A 122 -3.65 -9.64 11.15
N GLN A 123 -2.83 -8.97 11.96
CA GLN A 123 -2.62 -7.52 11.89
C GLN A 123 -2.06 -7.09 10.53
N ALA A 124 -1.10 -7.85 9.98
CA ALA A 124 -0.55 -7.59 8.65
C ALA A 124 -1.61 -7.74 7.54
N LEU A 125 -2.43 -8.80 7.61
CA LEU A 125 -3.52 -9.02 6.65
C LEU A 125 -4.60 -7.93 6.74
N LEU A 126 -4.98 -7.49 7.96
CA LEU A 126 -5.88 -6.38 8.17
C LEU A 126 -5.30 -5.08 7.62
N THR A 127 -4.01 -4.83 7.85
CA THR A 127 -3.31 -3.68 7.30
C THR A 127 -3.35 -3.67 5.78
N LEU A 128 -3.08 -4.81 5.14
CA LEU A 128 -3.20 -4.93 3.69
C LEU A 128 -4.64 -4.68 3.21
N ALA A 129 -5.65 -5.20 3.93
CA ALA A 129 -7.06 -4.97 3.61
C ALA A 129 -7.47 -3.50 3.73
N LEU A 130 -6.87 -2.74 4.66
CA LEU A 130 -7.11 -1.30 4.85
C LEU A 130 -6.35 -0.45 3.82
N VAL A 131 -5.09 -0.76 3.52
CA VAL A 131 -4.24 0.05 2.64
C VAL A 131 -4.49 -0.22 1.16
N THR A 132 -4.83 -1.46 0.77
CA THR A 132 -5.09 -1.81 -0.64
C THR A 132 -6.16 -0.94 -1.31
N PRO A 133 -7.29 -0.61 -0.67
CA PRO A 133 -8.30 0.27 -1.27
C PRO A 133 -7.84 1.70 -1.52
N PHE A 134 -6.76 2.16 -0.89
CA PHE A 134 -6.22 3.51 -1.13
C PHE A 134 -5.82 3.70 -2.59
N GLY A 135 -5.21 2.69 -3.24
CA GLY A 135 -4.81 2.76 -4.63
C GLY A 135 -5.94 3.20 -5.55
N PRO A 136 -7.02 2.41 -5.69
CA PRO A 136 -8.15 2.77 -6.54
C PRO A 136 -8.88 4.04 -6.07
N LEU A 137 -8.92 4.35 -4.77
CA LEU A 137 -9.55 5.58 -4.27
C LEU A 137 -8.71 6.81 -4.63
N VAL A 138 -7.41 6.80 -4.41
CA VAL A 138 -6.51 7.90 -4.80
C VAL A 138 -6.52 8.10 -6.31
N TYR A 139 -6.44 7.03 -7.11
CA TYR A 139 -6.59 7.13 -8.56
C TYR A 139 -7.89 7.83 -8.94
N ARG A 140 -8.99 7.44 -8.33
CA ARG A 140 -10.32 7.97 -8.64
C ARG A 140 -10.48 9.44 -8.25
N LEU A 141 -9.92 9.83 -7.10
CA LEU A 141 -10.05 11.17 -6.55
C LEU A 141 -9.09 12.18 -7.22
N ALA A 142 -7.86 11.76 -7.54
CA ALA A 142 -6.82 12.66 -8.01
C ALA A 142 -6.46 12.52 -9.50
N TYR A 143 -6.43 11.28 -10.03
CA TYR A 143 -5.88 11.03 -11.38
C TYR A 143 -6.94 10.83 -12.47
N ARG A 144 -8.11 10.32 -12.11
CA ARG A 144 -9.12 9.91 -13.10
C ARG A 144 -9.54 11.04 -14.05
N SER A 145 -9.68 12.26 -13.54
CA SER A 145 -10.05 13.42 -14.34
C SER A 145 -8.93 13.90 -15.27
N LEU A 146 -7.70 13.45 -15.04
CA LEU A 146 -6.48 13.83 -15.74
C LEU A 146 -5.84 12.64 -16.48
N ALA A 147 -6.58 11.54 -16.66
CA ALA A 147 -6.02 10.29 -17.23
C ALA A 147 -5.44 10.47 -18.65
N GLU A 148 -5.93 11.46 -19.42
CA GLU A 148 -5.45 11.79 -20.77
C GLU A 148 -4.42 12.94 -20.77
N ALA A 149 -4.03 13.44 -19.60
CA ALA A 149 -3.05 14.51 -19.50
C ALA A 149 -1.63 14.01 -19.79
N SER A 150 -0.72 14.94 -20.07
CA SER A 150 0.69 14.61 -20.28
C SER A 150 1.34 14.04 -19.02
N VAL A 151 2.39 13.22 -19.20
CA VAL A 151 3.17 12.62 -18.09
C VAL A 151 3.66 13.68 -17.11
N LEU A 152 4.02 14.88 -17.61
CA LEU A 152 4.46 15.99 -16.77
C LEU A 152 3.35 16.50 -15.85
N VAL A 153 2.11 16.63 -16.35
CA VAL A 153 0.94 17.03 -15.54
C VAL A 153 0.66 15.98 -14.49
N LEU A 154 0.69 14.70 -14.86
CA LEU A 154 0.49 13.59 -13.92
C LEU A 154 1.58 13.53 -12.85
N LEU A 155 2.82 13.89 -13.17
CA LEU A 155 3.92 14.02 -12.21
C LEU A 155 3.65 15.15 -11.20
N ILE A 156 3.21 16.32 -11.66
CA ILE A 156 2.86 17.44 -10.77
C ILE A 156 1.72 17.06 -9.83
N VAL A 157 0.70 16.37 -10.34
CA VAL A 157 -0.40 15.84 -9.53
C VAL A 157 0.11 14.83 -8.50
N SER A 158 1.07 13.95 -8.88
CA SER A 158 1.68 12.99 -7.95
C SER A 158 2.40 13.68 -6.79
N VAL A 159 3.12 14.78 -7.07
CA VAL A 159 3.74 15.60 -6.00
C VAL A 159 2.67 16.22 -5.09
N GLY A 160 1.59 16.76 -5.67
CA GLY A 160 0.47 17.30 -4.90
C GLY A 160 -0.20 16.23 -4.01
N VAL A 161 -0.42 15.03 -4.56
CA VAL A 161 -0.97 13.89 -3.80
C VAL A 161 -0.02 13.45 -2.69
N HIS A 162 1.30 13.41 -2.94
CA HIS A 162 2.32 13.14 -1.93
C HIS A 162 2.18 14.08 -0.73
N PHE A 163 2.19 15.39 -0.94
CA PHE A 163 2.03 16.36 0.15
C PHE A 163 0.67 16.25 0.85
N ALA A 164 -0.40 16.01 0.09
CA ALA A 164 -1.73 15.82 0.68
C ALA A 164 -1.77 14.57 1.58
N LEU A 165 -1.21 13.44 1.13
CA LEU A 165 -1.15 12.20 1.91
C LEU A 165 -0.25 12.35 3.13
N THR A 166 0.90 13.03 3.01
CA THR A 166 1.78 13.32 4.14
C THR A 166 1.07 14.16 5.20
N GLY A 167 0.40 15.25 4.79
CA GLY A 167 -0.37 16.10 5.70
C GLY A 167 -1.54 15.36 6.37
N LEU A 168 -2.29 14.56 5.61
CA LEU A 168 -3.36 13.72 6.15
C LEU A 168 -2.81 12.62 7.05
N GLY A 169 -1.63 12.06 6.73
CA GLY A 169 -0.92 11.13 7.60
C GLY A 169 -0.66 11.74 8.97
N LEU A 170 -0.10 12.95 9.02
CA LEU A 170 0.12 13.68 10.27
C LEU A 170 -1.18 13.95 11.03
N PHE A 171 -2.26 14.25 10.33
CA PHE A 171 -3.57 14.50 10.96
C PHE A 171 -4.17 13.24 11.59
N PHE A 172 -4.10 12.09 10.91
CA PHE A 172 -4.73 10.85 11.39
C PHE A 172 -3.86 10.02 12.33
N PHE A 173 -2.53 10.11 12.24
CA PHE A 173 -1.59 9.32 13.04
C PHE A 173 -0.82 10.15 14.07
N GLY A 174 -0.80 11.48 13.91
CA GLY A 174 0.03 12.37 14.73
C GLY A 174 1.48 12.41 14.25
N ALA A 175 2.34 13.12 15.01
CA ALA A 175 3.75 13.31 14.68
C ALA A 175 4.66 12.23 15.29
N GLU A 176 4.13 11.32 16.10
CA GLU A 176 4.90 10.29 16.77
C GLU A 176 5.15 9.08 15.87
N GLY A 177 6.39 8.59 15.88
CA GLY A 177 6.77 7.37 15.18
C GLY A 177 6.48 6.12 16.01
N PHE A 178 6.05 5.05 15.34
CA PHE A 178 5.85 3.74 15.97
C PHE A 178 6.98 2.80 15.59
N ARG A 179 7.42 1.98 16.57
CA ARG A 179 8.38 0.92 16.33
C ARG A 179 7.64 -0.41 16.27
N ASN A 180 7.68 -1.05 15.12
CA ASN A 180 7.06 -2.35 14.95
C ASN A 180 8.00 -3.46 15.42
N PRO A 181 7.48 -4.50 16.11
CA PRO A 181 8.27 -5.69 16.42
C PRO A 181 8.61 -6.45 15.14
N SER A 182 9.70 -7.22 15.16
CA SER A 182 10.02 -8.15 14.10
C SER A 182 8.99 -9.29 14.04
N PHE A 183 8.75 -9.83 12.85
CA PHE A 183 7.92 -11.02 12.68
C PHE A 183 8.58 -12.26 13.28
N TRP A 184 9.92 -12.27 13.32
CA TRP A 184 10.69 -13.37 13.85
C TRP A 184 11.98 -12.88 14.48
N ASP A 185 12.08 -13.00 15.81
CA ASP A 185 13.20 -12.47 16.62
C ASP A 185 14.42 -13.41 16.68
N ALA A 186 14.32 -14.62 16.07
CA ALA A 186 15.45 -15.55 16.06
C ALA A 186 16.69 -14.94 15.39
N ARG A 187 17.86 -15.27 15.89
CA ARG A 187 19.16 -14.91 15.32
C ARG A 187 19.94 -16.17 15.00
N PHE A 188 20.43 -16.26 13.78
CA PHE A 188 21.22 -17.38 13.30
C PHE A 188 22.67 -16.95 13.15
N ALA A 189 23.56 -17.54 13.94
CA ALA A 189 24.99 -17.31 13.83
C ALA A 189 25.58 -18.19 12.73
N LEU A 190 26.14 -17.59 11.69
CA LEU A 190 26.86 -18.25 10.60
C LEU A 190 28.32 -17.80 10.66
N GLY A 191 29.10 -18.36 11.58
CA GLY A 191 30.47 -17.91 11.85
C GLY A 191 30.51 -16.51 12.44
N ALA A 192 31.13 -15.55 11.76
CA ALA A 192 31.18 -14.14 12.14
C ALA A 192 29.91 -13.35 11.80
N LEU A 193 28.99 -13.93 11.02
CA LEU A 193 27.73 -13.32 10.60
C LEU A 193 26.59 -13.70 11.54
N SER A 194 25.77 -12.73 11.93
CA SER A 194 24.49 -12.97 12.59
C SER A 194 23.34 -12.52 11.70
N VAL A 195 22.59 -13.47 11.17
CA VAL A 195 21.42 -13.20 10.32
C VAL A 195 20.17 -13.18 11.19
N SER A 196 19.38 -12.09 11.15
CA SER A 196 18.11 -12.03 11.87
C SER A 196 17.03 -12.82 11.13
N GLY A 197 16.09 -13.45 11.85
CA GLY A 197 14.92 -14.09 11.27
C GLY A 197 14.09 -13.11 10.43
N GLN A 198 14.04 -11.83 10.79
CA GLN A 198 13.39 -10.79 10.02
C GLN A 198 14.03 -10.61 8.63
N ALA A 199 15.36 -10.65 8.51
CA ALA A 199 16.04 -10.57 7.21
C ALA A 199 15.68 -11.76 6.32
N LEU A 200 15.58 -12.96 6.88
CA LEU A 200 15.14 -14.15 6.14
C LEU A 200 13.70 -14.01 5.62
N ILE A 201 12.80 -13.46 6.44
CA ILE A 201 11.42 -13.18 6.01
C ILE A 201 11.40 -12.15 4.88
N ILE A 202 12.20 -11.08 4.98
CA ILE A 202 12.30 -10.06 3.93
C ILE A 202 12.79 -10.71 2.62
N PHE A 203 13.83 -11.52 2.64
CA PHE A 203 14.33 -12.19 1.44
C PHE A 203 13.31 -13.17 0.87
N ALA A 204 12.67 -13.97 1.71
CA ALA A 204 11.62 -14.91 1.28
C ALA A 204 10.42 -14.17 0.68
N ALA A 205 9.94 -13.10 1.32
CA ALA A 205 8.84 -12.27 0.82
C ALA A 205 9.21 -11.59 -0.49
N THR A 206 10.43 -11.05 -0.60
CA THR A 206 10.92 -10.42 -1.83
C THR A 206 10.97 -11.42 -2.98
N ALA A 207 11.56 -12.59 -2.76
CA ALA A 207 11.63 -13.66 -3.76
C ALA A 207 10.21 -14.13 -4.16
N ALA A 208 9.33 -14.36 -3.19
CA ALA A 208 7.96 -14.78 -3.45
C ALA A 208 7.18 -13.76 -4.27
N LEU A 209 7.31 -12.45 -3.94
CA LEU A 209 6.64 -11.37 -4.68
C LEU A 209 7.19 -11.23 -6.10
N ILE A 210 8.51 -11.33 -6.30
CA ILE A 210 9.13 -11.32 -7.62
C ILE A 210 8.60 -12.48 -8.48
N VAL A 211 8.59 -13.69 -7.93
CA VAL A 211 8.08 -14.87 -8.63
C VAL A 211 6.58 -14.74 -8.93
N MET A 212 5.79 -14.26 -7.97
CA MET A 212 4.36 -14.03 -8.14
C MET A 212 4.09 -13.02 -9.26
N LEU A 213 4.80 -11.90 -9.28
CA LEU A 213 4.66 -10.88 -10.32
C LEU A 213 5.09 -11.42 -11.68
N TRP A 214 6.22 -12.13 -11.73
CA TRP A 214 6.66 -12.78 -12.97
C TRP A 214 5.61 -13.76 -13.51
N LEU A 215 5.08 -14.65 -12.65
CA LEU A 215 4.00 -15.57 -13.02
C LEU A 215 2.74 -14.82 -13.47
N PHE A 216 2.35 -13.76 -12.76
CA PHE A 216 1.19 -12.94 -13.11
C PHE A 216 1.34 -12.37 -14.51
N PHE A 217 2.45 -11.70 -14.81
CA PHE A 217 2.66 -11.05 -16.09
C PHE A 217 2.90 -12.03 -17.24
N GLU A 218 3.62 -13.17 -17.00
CA GLU A 218 3.93 -14.13 -18.05
C GLU A 218 2.82 -15.16 -18.30
N ARG A 219 2.10 -15.58 -17.26
CA ARG A 219 1.21 -16.72 -17.31
C ARG A 219 -0.27 -16.36 -17.32
N THR A 220 -0.67 -15.15 -16.86
CA THR A 220 -2.08 -14.77 -16.81
C THR A 220 -2.54 -13.95 -18.01
N LEU A 221 -3.82 -14.09 -18.38
CA LEU A 221 -4.46 -13.27 -19.43
C LEU A 221 -4.46 -11.79 -19.07
N HIS A 222 -4.71 -11.48 -17.79
CA HIS A 222 -4.71 -10.09 -17.29
C HIS A 222 -3.32 -9.46 -17.39
N GLY A 223 -2.27 -10.20 -17.01
CA GLY A 223 -0.89 -9.72 -17.13
C GLY A 223 -0.48 -9.48 -18.58
N LYS A 224 -0.88 -10.35 -19.50
CA LYS A 224 -0.65 -10.17 -20.95
C LYS A 224 -1.41 -8.96 -21.49
N ALA A 225 -2.66 -8.75 -21.07
CA ALA A 225 -3.45 -7.58 -21.46
C ALA A 225 -2.81 -6.28 -20.95
N LEU A 226 -2.35 -6.24 -19.70
CA LEU A 226 -1.65 -5.08 -19.14
C LEU A 226 -0.35 -4.76 -19.88
N ARG A 227 0.43 -5.78 -20.28
CA ARG A 227 1.62 -5.55 -21.12
C ARG A 227 1.26 -5.00 -22.51
N ALA A 228 0.18 -5.46 -23.11
CA ALA A 228 -0.27 -4.95 -24.40
C ALA A 228 -0.65 -3.45 -24.33
N THR A 229 -1.25 -3.00 -23.21
CA THR A 229 -1.56 -1.57 -23.00
C THR A 229 -0.32 -0.71 -22.71
N ALA A 230 0.75 -1.30 -22.22
CA ALA A 230 2.01 -0.59 -21.95
C ALA A 230 2.80 -0.27 -23.24
N VAL A 231 2.60 -1.04 -24.32
CA VAL A 231 3.32 -0.91 -25.60
C VAL A 231 2.65 0.07 -26.57
N ASN A 232 1.35 0.33 -26.42
CA ASN A 232 0.57 1.31 -27.21
C ASN A 232 0.45 2.65 -26.47
#